data_57aa4de664aac41c3dafd172d7608eea
#
_entry.id   57aa4de664aac41c3dafd172d7608eea
#
_cell.length_a   1.000
_cell.length_b   1.000
_cell.length_c   1.000
_cell.angle_alpha   90.00
_cell.angle_beta   90.00
_cell.angle_gamma   90.00
#
_symmetry.space_group_name_H-M   'P 1'
#
loop_
_entity.id
_entity.type
_entity.pdbx_description
1 polymer ?
#
loop_
_entity_poly.entity_id
_entity_poly.type
_entity_poly.pdbx_seq_one_letter_code
_entity_poly.pdbx_strand_id
1 'polypeptide(L)'
;AWAQGCIYYQIFPERFARRGPAGAGMDDWNAAPTRDNVLGGNLGGIIDRIPYLSELGVECLYLNPIFTGDFNHKYATTDYFSVDPMFGTKDTLRELVARCHEAGIRVILDGVFNHSGIHFPPFEDLLKNGEESRYRGWFYPKRFPIEIDPACYECVGDYPYMPRLNGANGEVRAYVRDVLLYWLREAGIDGWRFDVADELDRHAVIWWREEIKREFPQAVL
;
A
#
# COMPACT_ATOMS: atom_id res chain seq x y z
N ALA A 1 5.84 -23.72 2.47
CA ALA A 1 4.82 -22.67 2.30
C ALA A 1 4.44 -22.59 0.83
N TRP A 2 3.19 -22.28 0.53
CA TRP A 2 2.66 -22.18 -0.85
C TRP A 2 3.47 -21.21 -1.73
N ALA A 3 4.03 -20.18 -1.13
CA ALA A 3 4.79 -19.14 -1.82
C ALA A 3 6.13 -19.60 -2.46
N GLN A 4 6.66 -20.76 -2.05
CA GLN A 4 7.90 -21.30 -2.62
C GLN A 4 7.62 -21.92 -3.99
N GLY A 5 8.31 -21.43 -5.01
CA GLY A 5 8.12 -21.86 -6.40
C GLY A 5 6.89 -21.28 -7.10
N CYS A 6 6.13 -20.44 -6.43
CA CYS A 6 4.95 -19.76 -6.98
C CYS A 6 5.34 -18.73 -8.06
N ILE A 7 4.59 -18.68 -9.16
CA ILE A 7 4.75 -17.70 -10.21
C ILE A 7 4.00 -16.42 -9.81
N TYR A 8 4.77 -15.38 -9.48
CA TYR A 8 4.23 -14.07 -9.14
C TYR A 8 4.08 -13.19 -10.37
N TYR A 9 2.96 -12.47 -10.45
CA TYR A 9 2.74 -11.43 -11.44
C TYR A 9 2.46 -10.10 -10.74
N GLN A 10 3.36 -9.14 -10.91
CA GLN A 10 3.20 -7.80 -10.35
C GLN A 10 2.29 -6.96 -11.24
N ILE A 11 1.32 -6.29 -10.63
CA ILE A 11 0.43 -5.35 -11.30
C ILE A 11 0.57 -3.96 -10.68
N PHE A 12 0.83 -2.96 -11.53
CA PHE A 12 0.61 -1.55 -11.23
C PHE A 12 -0.84 -1.22 -11.63
N PRO A 13 -1.79 -1.15 -10.68
CA PRO A 13 -3.22 -1.15 -10.99
C PRO A 13 -3.66 -0.03 -11.93
N GLU A 14 -3.10 1.15 -11.74
CA GLU A 14 -3.40 2.35 -12.52
C GLU A 14 -3.14 2.16 -14.04
N ARG A 15 -2.27 1.20 -14.42
CA ARG A 15 -1.78 1.02 -15.80
C ARG A 15 -2.03 -0.36 -16.41
N PHE A 16 -2.71 -1.25 -15.72
CA PHE A 16 -2.87 -2.63 -16.19
C PHE A 16 -4.15 -2.81 -17.03
N ALA A 17 -5.29 -2.48 -16.47
CA ALA A 17 -6.59 -2.59 -17.16
C ALA A 17 -7.61 -1.66 -16.49
N ARG A 18 -8.55 -1.14 -17.30
CA ARG A 18 -9.62 -0.27 -16.82
C ARG A 18 -10.99 -0.86 -17.12
N ARG A 19 -11.85 -0.93 -16.13
CA ARG A 19 -13.28 -1.18 -16.29
C ARG A 19 -14.01 0.15 -16.21
N GLY A 20 -14.86 0.43 -17.19
CA GLY A 20 -15.66 1.66 -17.27
C GLY A 20 -15.01 2.78 -18.08
N PRO A 21 -15.71 3.92 -18.20
CA PRO A 21 -15.22 5.08 -18.93
C PRO A 21 -14.07 5.76 -18.19
N ALA A 22 -13.33 6.63 -18.90
CA ALA A 22 -12.36 7.51 -18.26
C ALA A 22 -13.06 8.48 -17.31
N GLY A 23 -12.53 8.63 -16.11
CA GLY A 23 -12.95 9.65 -15.16
C GLY A 23 -12.36 11.02 -15.49
N ALA A 24 -12.81 12.05 -14.79
CA ALA A 24 -12.22 13.39 -14.90
C ALA A 24 -10.75 13.37 -14.49
N GLY A 25 -9.88 14.04 -15.26
CA GLY A 25 -8.45 14.11 -15.01
C GLY A 25 -7.65 12.87 -15.45
N MET A 26 -8.29 11.89 -16.10
CA MET A 26 -7.58 10.75 -16.69
C MET A 26 -7.17 11.06 -18.13
N ASP A 27 -5.97 10.63 -18.49
CA ASP A 27 -5.42 10.70 -19.83
C ASP A 27 -6.00 9.60 -20.75
N ASP A 28 -5.71 9.71 -22.05
CA ASP A 28 -6.06 8.65 -22.99
C ASP A 28 -5.36 7.35 -22.58
N TRP A 29 -6.10 6.23 -22.62
CA TRP A 29 -5.56 4.91 -22.23
C TRP A 29 -4.32 4.51 -23.01
N ASN A 30 -4.22 4.95 -24.27
CA ASN A 30 -3.10 4.65 -25.17
C ASN A 30 -2.01 5.73 -25.15
N ALA A 31 -2.13 6.74 -24.29
CA ALA A 31 -1.09 7.74 -24.13
C ALA A 31 0.22 7.09 -23.67
N ALA A 32 1.35 7.65 -24.11
CA ALA A 32 2.64 7.21 -23.62
C ALA A 32 2.73 7.41 -22.09
N PRO A 33 3.10 6.38 -21.32
CA PRO A 33 3.18 6.50 -19.87
C PRO A 33 4.28 7.48 -19.47
N THR A 34 3.92 8.42 -18.61
CA THR A 34 4.85 9.36 -17.97
C THR A 34 4.83 9.17 -16.46
N ARG A 35 5.69 9.87 -15.73
CA ARG A 35 5.70 9.79 -14.27
C ARG A 35 4.38 10.27 -13.66
N ASP A 36 3.75 11.27 -14.25
CA ASP A 36 2.68 12.04 -13.62
C ASP A 36 1.31 11.81 -14.24
N ASN A 37 1.23 11.17 -15.45
CA ASN A 37 -0.06 10.93 -16.09
C ASN A 37 -0.85 9.81 -15.40
N VAL A 38 -2.17 9.87 -15.55
CA VAL A 38 -3.14 8.93 -14.95
C VAL A 38 -3.93 8.28 -16.06
N LEU A 39 -3.73 6.98 -16.29
CA LEU A 39 -4.45 6.21 -17.32
C LEU A 39 -5.74 5.59 -16.79
N GLY A 40 -5.90 5.49 -15.47
CA GLY A 40 -7.16 5.11 -14.82
C GLY A 40 -7.45 3.62 -14.79
N GLY A 41 -6.40 2.78 -14.81
CA GLY A 41 -6.56 1.36 -14.49
C GLY A 41 -7.12 1.16 -13.09
N ASN A 42 -7.88 0.10 -12.86
CA ASN A 42 -8.58 -0.13 -11.61
C ASN A 42 -8.76 -1.62 -11.28
N LEU A 43 -9.19 -1.93 -10.05
CA LEU A 43 -9.41 -3.30 -9.59
C LEU A 43 -10.45 -4.03 -10.44
N GLY A 44 -11.49 -3.33 -10.90
CA GLY A 44 -12.48 -3.88 -11.81
C GLY A 44 -11.87 -4.36 -13.14
N GLY A 45 -10.93 -3.57 -13.69
CA GLY A 45 -10.19 -3.96 -14.88
C GLY A 45 -9.31 -5.19 -14.65
N ILE A 46 -8.71 -5.32 -13.45
CA ILE A 46 -7.94 -6.52 -13.10
C ILE A 46 -8.86 -7.75 -13.04
N ILE A 47 -10.05 -7.63 -12.43
CA ILE A 47 -11.05 -8.70 -12.39
C ILE A 47 -11.38 -9.19 -13.80
N ASP A 48 -11.59 -8.27 -14.76
CA ASP A 48 -11.88 -8.61 -16.14
C ASP A 48 -10.74 -9.35 -16.85
N ARG A 49 -9.52 -9.26 -16.34
CA ARG A 49 -8.31 -9.90 -16.87
C ARG A 49 -7.89 -11.17 -16.13
N ILE A 50 -8.64 -11.64 -15.14
CA ILE A 50 -8.35 -12.91 -14.45
C ILE A 50 -8.23 -14.09 -15.42
N PRO A 51 -9.09 -14.27 -16.45
CA PRO A 51 -8.93 -15.35 -17.43
C PRO A 51 -7.57 -15.30 -18.15
N TYR A 52 -7.13 -14.12 -18.57
CA TYR A 52 -5.80 -13.91 -19.18
C TYR A 52 -4.66 -14.28 -18.20
N LEU A 53 -4.76 -13.85 -16.94
CA LEU A 53 -3.75 -14.14 -15.92
C LEU A 53 -3.67 -15.64 -15.62
N SER A 54 -4.81 -16.32 -15.58
CA SER A 54 -4.90 -17.76 -15.41
C SER A 54 -4.29 -18.52 -16.60
N GLU A 55 -4.59 -18.10 -17.84
CA GLU A 55 -4.00 -18.69 -19.07
C GLU A 55 -2.48 -18.50 -19.10
N LEU A 56 -1.98 -17.35 -18.61
CA LEU A 56 -0.55 -17.07 -18.49
C LEU A 56 0.15 -17.94 -17.43
N GLY A 57 -0.62 -18.64 -16.59
CA GLY A 57 -0.08 -19.51 -15.52
C GLY A 57 0.30 -18.73 -14.26
N VAL A 58 -0.29 -17.58 -14.00
CA VAL A 58 -0.05 -16.79 -12.78
C VAL A 58 -0.65 -17.54 -11.58
N GLU A 59 0.11 -17.66 -10.52
CA GLU A 59 -0.30 -18.33 -9.27
C GLU A 59 -0.49 -17.35 -8.11
N CYS A 60 0.14 -16.16 -8.20
CA CYS A 60 -0.02 -15.09 -7.22
C CYS A 60 0.05 -13.72 -7.87
N LEU A 61 -0.95 -12.88 -7.62
CA LEU A 61 -0.92 -11.46 -7.93
C LEU A 61 -0.24 -10.70 -6.80
N TYR A 62 0.74 -9.89 -7.14
CA TYR A 62 1.27 -8.84 -6.29
C TYR A 62 0.76 -7.49 -6.81
N LEU A 63 -0.06 -6.81 -6.03
CA LEU A 63 -0.57 -5.48 -6.37
C LEU A 63 0.33 -4.41 -5.78
N ASN A 64 0.85 -3.49 -6.62
CA ASN A 64 1.43 -2.23 -6.14
C ASN A 64 0.40 -1.49 -5.27
N PRO A 65 0.81 -0.46 -4.50
CA PRO A 65 -0.06 0.14 -3.50
C PRO A 65 -1.43 0.55 -4.04
N ILE A 66 -2.48 0.19 -3.30
CA ILE A 66 -3.87 0.47 -3.67
C ILE A 66 -4.59 1.37 -2.67
N PHE A 67 -3.94 1.74 -1.58
CA PHE A 67 -4.54 2.56 -0.54
C PHE A 67 -4.56 4.04 -0.93
N THR A 68 -5.44 4.82 -0.27
CA THR A 68 -5.57 6.24 -0.54
C THR A 68 -4.23 6.96 -0.39
N GLY A 69 -3.87 7.74 -1.41
CA GLY A 69 -2.61 8.49 -1.46
C GLY A 69 -2.57 9.47 -2.61
N ASP A 70 -1.68 10.46 -2.53
CA ASP A 70 -1.68 11.65 -3.38
C ASP A 70 -1.26 11.41 -4.84
N PHE A 71 -0.40 10.43 -5.09
CA PHE A 71 0.20 10.18 -6.41
C PHE A 71 -0.42 8.95 -7.09
N ASN A 72 -0.26 8.84 -8.40
CA ASN A 72 -0.72 7.69 -9.18
C ASN A 72 -0.12 6.36 -8.67
N HIS A 73 1.10 6.39 -8.14
CA HIS A 73 1.81 5.22 -7.62
C HIS A 73 1.37 4.79 -6.20
N LYS A 74 0.68 5.63 -5.44
CA LYS A 74 0.15 5.40 -4.08
C LYS A 74 1.17 5.04 -2.99
N TYR A 75 2.48 5.16 -3.26
CA TYR A 75 3.51 4.98 -2.23
C TYR A 75 3.52 6.10 -1.17
N ALA A 76 2.94 7.26 -1.44
CA ALA A 76 2.68 8.29 -0.43
C ALA A 76 1.29 8.10 0.18
N THR A 77 1.14 7.03 0.96
CA THR A 77 -0.15 6.61 1.53
C THR A 77 -0.64 7.59 2.59
N THR A 78 -1.91 7.97 2.51
CA THR A 78 -2.57 8.89 3.45
C THR A 78 -3.66 8.23 4.30
N ASP A 79 -4.27 7.14 3.80
CA ASP A 79 -5.19 6.30 4.57
C ASP A 79 -4.97 4.82 4.24
N TYR A 80 -4.51 4.07 5.23
CA TYR A 80 -4.18 2.64 5.11
C TYR A 80 -5.39 1.72 5.26
N PHE A 81 -6.56 2.24 5.64
CA PHE A 81 -7.79 1.46 5.83
C PHE A 81 -8.81 1.61 4.70
N SER A 82 -8.47 2.40 3.67
CA SER A 82 -9.32 2.65 2.52
C SER A 82 -8.59 2.32 1.21
N VAL A 83 -9.30 1.63 0.30
CA VAL A 83 -8.88 1.53 -1.09
C VAL A 83 -9.04 2.92 -1.73
N ASP A 84 -8.05 3.34 -2.50
CA ASP A 84 -8.15 4.62 -3.22
C ASP A 84 -9.35 4.61 -4.16
N PRO A 85 -10.19 5.66 -4.14
CA PRO A 85 -11.38 5.75 -5.00
C PRO A 85 -11.09 5.56 -6.50
N MET A 86 -9.89 5.89 -6.95
CA MET A 86 -9.45 5.64 -8.34
C MET A 86 -9.49 4.16 -8.67
N PHE A 87 -9.16 3.29 -7.73
CA PHE A 87 -9.09 1.85 -7.95
C PHE A 87 -10.39 1.12 -7.67
N GLY A 88 -11.29 1.72 -6.91
CA GLY A 88 -12.56 1.13 -6.52
C GLY A 88 -12.84 1.23 -5.03
N THR A 89 -13.43 0.20 -4.46
CA THR A 89 -13.84 0.14 -3.06
C THR A 89 -13.27 -1.09 -2.37
N LYS A 90 -13.45 -1.17 -1.06
CA LYS A 90 -13.16 -2.40 -0.29
C LYS A 90 -13.92 -3.61 -0.85
N ASP A 91 -15.16 -3.42 -1.26
CA ASP A 91 -15.97 -4.50 -1.84
C ASP A 91 -15.45 -4.93 -3.22
N THR A 92 -14.95 -3.99 -4.03
CA THR A 92 -14.24 -4.32 -5.28
C THR A 92 -12.97 -5.14 -5.03
N LEU A 93 -12.22 -4.83 -3.96
CA LEU A 93 -11.06 -5.64 -3.58
C LEU A 93 -11.47 -7.04 -3.12
N ARG A 94 -12.53 -7.15 -2.33
CA ARG A 94 -13.10 -8.46 -1.92
C ARG A 94 -13.51 -9.30 -3.13
N GLU A 95 -14.20 -8.67 -4.09
CA GLU A 95 -14.57 -9.33 -5.36
C GLU A 95 -13.32 -9.82 -6.09
N LEU A 96 -12.30 -8.96 -6.25
CA LEU A 96 -11.06 -9.34 -6.92
C LEU A 96 -10.41 -10.56 -6.24
N VAL A 97 -10.25 -10.53 -4.92
CA VAL A 97 -9.64 -11.64 -4.16
C VAL A 97 -10.46 -12.93 -4.33
N ALA A 98 -11.78 -12.86 -4.17
CA ALA A 98 -12.65 -14.03 -4.34
C ALA A 98 -12.54 -14.63 -5.74
N ARG A 99 -12.56 -13.79 -6.80
CA ARG A 99 -12.45 -14.24 -8.18
C ARG A 99 -11.06 -14.80 -8.49
N CYS A 100 -10.00 -14.25 -7.91
CA CYS A 100 -8.66 -14.80 -8.02
C CYS A 100 -8.59 -16.18 -7.35
N HIS A 101 -9.14 -16.34 -6.16
CA HIS A 101 -9.17 -17.63 -5.46
C HIS A 101 -9.97 -18.69 -6.24
N GLU A 102 -11.11 -18.35 -6.84
CA GLU A 102 -11.87 -19.24 -7.73
C GLU A 102 -11.02 -19.72 -8.92
N ALA A 103 -10.10 -18.88 -9.43
CA ALA A 103 -9.17 -19.21 -10.51
C ALA A 103 -7.86 -19.88 -10.02
N GLY A 104 -7.72 -20.14 -8.72
CA GLY A 104 -6.51 -20.72 -8.13
C GLY A 104 -5.36 -19.72 -7.95
N ILE A 105 -5.62 -18.43 -8.08
CA ILE A 105 -4.64 -17.33 -7.98
C ILE A 105 -4.73 -16.71 -6.58
N ARG A 106 -3.61 -16.57 -5.90
CA ARG A 106 -3.50 -15.86 -4.63
C ARG A 106 -3.28 -14.36 -4.83
N VAL A 107 -3.54 -13.56 -3.80
CA VAL A 107 -3.38 -12.10 -3.87
C VAL A 107 -2.58 -11.60 -2.67
N ILE A 108 -1.50 -10.85 -2.94
CA ILE A 108 -0.75 -10.13 -1.91
C ILE A 108 -0.76 -8.63 -2.22
N LEU A 109 -0.76 -7.81 -1.18
CA LEU A 109 -0.72 -6.35 -1.29
C LEU A 109 0.66 -5.80 -0.95
N ASP A 110 0.92 -4.60 -1.46
CA ASP A 110 2.10 -3.81 -1.09
C ASP A 110 1.88 -3.10 0.25
N GLY A 111 2.73 -3.38 1.21
CA GLY A 111 2.74 -2.78 2.52
C GLY A 111 3.78 -1.67 2.63
N VAL A 112 3.35 -0.43 2.47
CA VAL A 112 4.20 0.76 2.55
C VAL A 112 4.24 1.23 4.01
N PHE A 113 5.13 0.66 4.81
CA PHE A 113 5.19 0.92 6.27
C PHE A 113 6.48 1.58 6.73
N ASN A 114 7.42 1.84 5.81
CA ASN A 114 8.61 2.63 6.09
C ASN A 114 8.32 4.13 6.17
N HIS A 115 7.30 4.58 5.45
CA HIS A 115 6.91 5.99 5.33
C HIS A 115 5.41 6.14 5.09
N SER A 116 4.91 7.36 5.16
CA SER A 116 3.55 7.73 4.77
C SER A 116 3.59 8.87 3.74
N GLY A 117 2.43 9.35 3.30
CA GLY A 117 2.31 10.64 2.63
C GLY A 117 2.26 11.80 3.63
N ILE A 118 2.51 13.03 3.18
CA ILE A 118 2.43 14.24 4.03
C ILE A 118 1.00 14.53 4.50
N HIS A 119 -0.02 14.06 3.76
CA HIS A 119 -1.43 14.18 4.13
C HIS A 119 -1.94 13.01 4.98
N PHE A 120 -1.03 12.17 5.49
CA PHE A 120 -1.38 11.19 6.51
C PHE A 120 -1.76 11.92 7.81
N PRO A 121 -2.96 11.71 8.40
CA PRO A 121 -3.46 12.51 9.51
C PRO A 121 -2.51 12.67 10.70
N PRO A 122 -1.74 11.64 11.14
CA PRO A 122 -0.72 11.83 12.16
C PRO A 122 0.41 12.80 11.76
N PHE A 123 0.77 12.86 10.47
CA PHE A 123 1.79 13.80 10.01
C PHE A 123 1.23 15.21 9.87
N GLU A 124 -0.01 15.37 9.40
CA GLU A 124 -0.70 16.66 9.37
C GLU A 124 -0.85 17.26 10.79
N ASP A 125 -1.16 16.41 11.77
CA ASP A 125 -1.17 16.83 13.18
C ASP A 125 0.22 17.32 13.63
N LEU A 126 1.28 16.59 13.27
CA LEU A 126 2.65 17.00 13.57
C LEU A 126 3.03 18.32 12.90
N LEU A 127 2.64 18.53 11.64
CA LEU A 127 2.85 19.81 10.94
C LEU A 127 2.16 20.97 11.64
N LYS A 128 0.94 20.74 12.12
CA LYS A 128 0.10 21.78 12.75
C LYS A 128 0.52 22.09 14.18
N ASN A 129 0.80 21.08 14.98
CA ASN A 129 0.96 21.18 16.43
C ASN A 129 2.45 21.11 16.89
N GLY A 130 3.37 20.77 15.96
CA GLY A 130 4.81 20.77 16.23
C GLY A 130 5.19 19.88 17.42
N GLU A 131 5.88 20.45 18.40
CA GLU A 131 6.33 19.73 19.61
C GLU A 131 5.18 19.19 20.46
N GLU A 132 4.02 19.82 20.43
CA GLU A 132 2.83 19.44 21.20
C GLU A 132 2.02 18.32 20.52
N SER A 133 2.39 17.91 19.31
CA SER A 133 1.71 16.82 18.62
C SER A 133 1.88 15.50 19.38
N ARG A 134 0.75 14.80 19.62
CA ARG A 134 0.77 13.44 20.15
C ARG A 134 1.50 12.46 19.25
N TYR A 135 1.63 12.76 17.97
CA TYR A 135 2.28 11.93 16.96
C TYR A 135 3.75 12.30 16.74
N ARG A 136 4.34 13.18 17.58
CA ARG A 136 5.76 13.56 17.49
C ARG A 136 6.69 12.35 17.40
N GLY A 137 6.44 11.33 18.22
CA GLY A 137 7.24 10.11 18.25
C GLY A 137 7.00 9.11 17.10
N TRP A 138 6.00 9.38 16.23
CA TRP A 138 5.70 8.53 15.08
C TRP A 138 6.62 8.78 13.89
N PHE A 139 7.33 9.91 13.91
CA PHE A 139 8.23 10.36 12.84
C PHE A 139 9.59 10.75 13.44
N TYR A 140 10.50 11.22 12.61
CA TYR A 140 11.84 11.65 13.00
C TYR A 140 12.05 13.14 12.71
N PRO A 141 11.39 14.06 13.47
CA PRO A 141 11.62 15.49 13.33
C PRO A 141 13.02 15.87 13.80
N LYS A 142 13.72 16.73 13.05
CA LYS A 142 15.06 17.23 13.37
C LYS A 142 15.01 18.58 14.08
N ARG A 143 13.98 19.38 13.84
CA ARG A 143 13.72 20.67 14.46
C ARG A 143 12.25 21.06 14.37
N PHE A 144 11.84 22.08 15.10
CA PHE A 144 10.52 22.68 15.05
C PHE A 144 10.63 24.19 14.80
N PRO A 145 9.64 24.82 14.16
CA PRO A 145 8.46 24.17 13.55
C PRO A 145 8.83 23.20 12.43
N ILE A 146 7.93 22.27 12.09
CA ILE A 146 8.14 21.35 10.97
C ILE A 146 8.02 22.13 9.65
N GLU A 147 9.04 21.98 8.81
CA GLU A 147 9.10 22.54 7.45
C GLU A 147 9.24 21.42 6.43
N ILE A 148 8.51 21.53 5.31
CA ILE A 148 8.51 20.52 4.23
C ILE A 148 9.63 20.83 3.22
N ASP A 149 9.87 22.08 2.92
CA ASP A 149 10.90 22.49 1.96
C ASP A 149 11.73 23.67 2.52
N PRO A 150 13.02 23.44 2.88
CA PRO A 150 13.67 22.14 2.95
C PRO A 150 13.14 21.28 4.10
N ALA A 151 13.00 19.96 3.87
CA ALA A 151 12.47 19.06 4.88
C ALA A 151 13.33 19.03 6.15
N CYS A 152 12.70 19.25 7.31
CA CYS A 152 13.37 19.18 8.61
C CYS A 152 13.01 17.91 9.41
N TYR A 153 12.72 16.84 8.70
CA TYR A 153 12.43 15.48 9.22
C TYR A 153 13.07 14.43 8.31
N GLU A 154 13.10 13.18 8.76
CA GLU A 154 13.54 12.09 7.90
C GLU A 154 12.46 11.74 6.87
N CYS A 155 12.86 11.50 5.63
CA CYS A 155 12.02 11.07 4.52
C CYS A 155 12.72 9.98 3.70
N VAL A 156 12.00 9.34 2.80
CA VAL A 156 12.57 8.37 1.87
C VAL A 156 13.43 9.11 0.84
N GLY A 157 14.71 8.80 0.81
CA GLY A 157 15.65 9.51 -0.06
C GLY A 157 15.52 11.03 0.11
N ASP A 158 15.41 11.75 -1.00
CA ASP A 158 15.23 13.21 -1.04
C ASP A 158 13.77 13.62 -1.31
N TYR A 159 12.79 12.78 -0.95
CA TYR A 159 11.38 13.01 -1.24
C TYR A 159 10.62 13.52 0.00
N PRO A 160 10.48 14.83 0.20
CA PRO A 160 9.87 15.40 1.40
C PRO A 160 8.40 15.02 1.57
N TYR A 161 7.72 14.65 0.50
CA TYR A 161 6.32 14.19 0.56
C TYR A 161 6.14 12.75 1.09
N MET A 162 7.24 12.07 1.46
CA MET A 162 7.22 10.72 2.06
C MET A 162 7.95 10.71 3.41
N PRO A 163 7.36 11.28 4.48
CA PRO A 163 7.93 11.28 5.81
C PRO A 163 8.09 9.87 6.36
N ARG A 164 9.26 9.60 6.95
CA ARG A 164 9.61 8.29 7.48
C ARG A 164 8.87 8.00 8.79
N LEU A 165 8.27 6.81 8.87
CA LEU A 165 7.61 6.30 10.07
C LEU A 165 8.62 5.69 11.04
N ASN A 166 8.45 5.94 12.33
CA ASN A 166 9.28 5.40 13.39
C ASN A 166 8.82 3.98 13.79
N GLY A 167 9.33 2.96 13.11
CA GLY A 167 9.00 1.57 13.39
C GLY A 167 9.42 1.08 14.79
N ALA A 168 10.32 1.79 15.48
CA ALA A 168 10.68 1.50 16.87
C ALA A 168 9.61 1.98 17.85
N ASN A 169 8.72 2.90 17.46
CA ASN A 169 7.63 3.39 18.31
C ASN A 169 6.52 2.34 18.45
N GLY A 170 6.10 2.06 19.69
CA GLY A 170 5.09 1.04 19.99
C GLY A 170 3.73 1.32 19.40
N GLU A 171 3.31 2.59 19.31
CA GLU A 171 2.02 2.96 18.69
C GLU A 171 2.06 2.79 17.16
N VAL A 172 3.17 3.15 16.51
CA VAL A 172 3.36 2.92 15.07
C VAL A 172 3.33 1.42 14.77
N ARG A 173 4.03 0.60 15.57
CA ARG A 173 3.98 -0.86 15.41
C ARG A 173 2.57 -1.41 15.56
N ALA A 174 1.83 -0.96 16.56
CA ALA A 174 0.44 -1.39 16.77
C ALA A 174 -0.46 -0.96 15.61
N TYR A 175 -0.33 0.28 15.15
CA TYR A 175 -1.08 0.78 14.00
C TYR A 175 -0.84 -0.06 12.74
N VAL A 176 0.42 -0.33 12.40
CA VAL A 176 0.77 -1.17 11.24
C VAL A 176 0.25 -2.59 11.40
N ARG A 177 0.37 -3.21 12.59
CA ARG A 177 -0.25 -4.53 12.86
C ARG A 177 -1.74 -4.51 12.57
N ASP A 178 -2.44 -3.47 13.01
CA ASP A 178 -3.89 -3.37 12.82
C ASP A 178 -4.24 -3.24 11.32
N VAL A 179 -3.47 -2.49 10.55
CA VAL A 179 -3.61 -2.45 9.08
C VAL A 179 -3.39 -3.83 8.45
N LEU A 180 -2.30 -4.51 8.84
CA LEU A 180 -1.93 -5.82 8.30
C LEU A 180 -3.04 -6.86 8.55
N LEU A 181 -3.55 -6.92 9.77
CA LEU A 181 -4.63 -7.83 10.14
C LEU A 181 -5.97 -7.44 9.52
N TYR A 182 -6.25 -6.12 9.42
CA TYR A 182 -7.48 -5.62 8.83
C TYR A 182 -7.72 -6.17 7.43
N TRP A 183 -6.76 -6.04 6.52
CA TRP A 183 -6.95 -6.47 5.15
C TRP A 183 -6.94 -7.99 4.96
N LEU A 184 -6.21 -8.73 5.81
CA LEU A 184 -6.30 -10.18 5.86
C LEU A 184 -7.72 -10.64 6.25
N ARG A 185 -8.36 -9.95 7.20
CA ARG A 185 -9.74 -10.25 7.65
C ARG A 185 -10.79 -9.76 6.67
N GLU A 186 -10.65 -8.50 6.25
CA GLU A 186 -11.69 -7.80 5.51
C GLU A 186 -11.74 -8.16 4.03
N ALA A 187 -10.59 -8.39 3.41
CA ALA A 187 -10.50 -8.70 1.99
C ALA A 187 -10.08 -10.15 1.69
N GLY A 188 -9.60 -10.88 2.71
CA GLY A 188 -9.15 -12.26 2.53
C GLY A 188 -7.88 -12.41 1.69
N ILE A 189 -7.02 -11.38 1.67
CA ILE A 189 -5.73 -11.46 0.95
C ILE A 189 -4.83 -12.54 1.53
N ASP A 190 -3.87 -13.03 0.76
CA ASP A 190 -2.99 -14.12 1.13
C ASP A 190 -1.66 -13.66 1.76
N GLY A 191 -1.44 -12.36 1.85
CA GLY A 191 -0.24 -11.83 2.48
C GLY A 191 0.16 -10.44 2.00
N TRP A 192 1.43 -10.10 2.30
CA TRP A 192 1.99 -8.79 2.08
C TRP A 192 3.38 -8.86 1.46
N ARG A 193 3.70 -7.91 0.62
CA ARG A 193 5.06 -7.52 0.26
C ARG A 193 5.40 -6.24 1.00
N PHE A 194 6.48 -6.23 1.76
CA PHE A 194 6.93 -5.01 2.44
C PHE A 194 7.81 -4.17 1.53
N ASP A 195 7.39 -2.93 1.31
CA ASP A 195 8.18 -1.95 0.60
C ASP A 195 9.37 -1.48 1.46
N VAL A 196 10.52 -1.26 0.82
CA VAL A 196 11.77 -0.81 1.47
C VAL A 196 12.11 -1.64 2.72
N ALA A 197 12.00 -2.96 2.61
CA ALA A 197 12.09 -3.88 3.74
C ALA A 197 13.44 -3.82 4.49
N ASP A 198 14.50 -3.41 3.81
CA ASP A 198 15.86 -3.22 4.35
C ASP A 198 15.97 -1.98 5.28
N GLU A 199 15.04 -1.02 5.16
CA GLU A 199 14.98 0.17 6.02
C GLU A 199 13.99 0.02 7.20
N LEU A 200 13.17 -1.04 7.20
CA LEU A 200 12.20 -1.30 8.27
C LEU A 200 12.89 -1.70 9.58
N ASP A 201 12.33 -1.27 10.70
CA ASP A 201 12.79 -1.74 12.01
C ASP A 201 12.65 -3.28 12.11
N ARG A 202 13.77 -3.96 12.30
CA ARG A 202 13.81 -5.43 12.35
C ARG A 202 12.92 -6.02 13.43
N HIS A 203 12.86 -5.39 14.60
CA HIS A 203 12.04 -5.90 15.71
C HIS A 203 10.55 -5.72 15.42
N ALA A 204 10.18 -4.62 14.75
CA ALA A 204 8.81 -4.42 14.27
C ALA A 204 8.41 -5.51 13.27
N VAL A 205 9.24 -5.79 12.26
CA VAL A 205 8.95 -6.82 11.24
C VAL A 205 8.79 -8.22 11.88
N ILE A 206 9.67 -8.59 12.81
CA ILE A 206 9.57 -9.87 13.54
C ILE A 206 8.25 -9.93 14.31
N TRP A 207 7.92 -8.87 15.05
CA TRP A 207 6.71 -8.82 15.85
C TRP A 207 5.44 -8.85 14.98
N TRP A 208 5.38 -8.09 13.87
CA TRP A 208 4.26 -8.14 12.93
C TRP A 208 4.08 -9.54 12.36
N ARG A 209 5.18 -10.20 12.01
CA ARG A 209 5.13 -11.59 11.52
C ARG A 209 4.54 -12.53 12.57
N GLU A 210 4.94 -12.43 13.82
CA GLU A 210 4.41 -13.25 14.91
C GLU A 210 2.91 -13.02 15.12
N GLU A 211 2.48 -11.76 15.17
CA GLU A 211 1.07 -11.40 15.31
C GLU A 211 0.21 -11.95 14.14
N ILE A 212 0.68 -11.75 12.90
CA ILE A 212 -0.03 -12.25 11.72
C ILE A 212 -0.08 -13.78 11.72
N LYS A 213 1.03 -14.45 11.96
CA LYS A 213 1.11 -15.92 11.92
C LYS A 213 0.30 -16.61 12.99
N ARG A 214 -0.01 -15.92 14.08
CA ARG A 214 -0.88 -16.44 15.14
C ARG A 214 -2.31 -16.63 14.66
N GLU A 215 -2.82 -15.72 13.84
CA GLU A 215 -4.19 -15.75 13.31
C GLU A 215 -4.25 -16.32 11.88
N PHE A 216 -3.28 -15.96 11.05
CA PHE A 216 -3.18 -16.34 9.65
C PHE A 216 -1.87 -17.11 9.36
N PRO A 217 -1.73 -18.37 9.79
CA PRO A 217 -0.47 -19.11 9.66
C PRO A 217 -0.03 -19.31 8.21
N GLN A 218 -0.95 -19.27 7.25
CA GLN A 218 -0.66 -19.44 5.82
C GLN A 218 -0.33 -18.11 5.10
N ALA A 219 -0.63 -16.94 5.69
CA ALA A 219 -0.31 -15.66 5.07
C ALA A 219 1.20 -15.51 4.86
N VAL A 220 1.64 -14.97 3.71
CA VAL A 220 3.07 -14.66 3.45
C VAL A 220 3.41 -13.22 3.79
N LEU A 221 4.69 -13.01 4.12
CA LEU A 221 5.27 -11.69 4.41
C LEU A 221 6.65 -11.63 3.78
#